data_49f771c52fd6a0d2f03b7e00df863302
#
_entry.id   49f771c52fd6a0d2f03b7e00df863302
#
_cell.length_a   1.000
_cell.length_b   1.000
_cell.length_c   1.000
_cell.angle_alpha   90.00
_cell.angle_beta   90.00
_cell.angle_gamma   90.00
#
_symmetry.space_group_name_H-M   'P 1'
#
loop_
_entity.id
_entity.type
_entity.pdbx_description
1 polymer ?
#
loop_
_entity_poly.entity_id
_entity_poly.type
_entity_poly.pdbx_seq_one_letter_code
_entity_poly.pdbx_strand_id
1 'polypeptide(L)'
;MNVIGADPHVMYDEKSGYYYCYATSGDSDTGKYFYIYKSKDLVEWEKVGYALDTSINCWGKDWYWAPECYYNPNNEMYYLFYSARINDDLVEEHFENKNYYECAKIGVAVSKSPEGPFINICNKPIDYFPFDKDYLDVDQIYENIFDVRIKEEDLPKGIVGQYIGTIDVNLFFEDERIIMYFSRCCYKNARHDKVLNKFIEESHVCAVELNTEWWFDKDAKMMPTIKEKFINQNNLGTIHRRDGFINIINHSNQPQEWEDGHVNDYELSGGKSPNRRWFEGSTTFTKIINDKKHYFVLYSCNYYVNELYGVGIAYNNEPLGFFTKFKRNPIIKQNPIKSLYSTGHGCLVEKNGESYYVFHGRETKTSDRVIYVGKININSEEDVYVSDIKQCKLVSF
;
A
#
# COMPACT_ATOMS: atom_id res chain seq x y z
N MET A 1 25.32 -3.62 10.98
CA MET A 1 24.23 -2.65 11.25
C MET A 1 22.94 -3.19 10.69
N ASN A 2 21.79 -2.64 11.07
CA ASN A 2 20.49 -3.07 10.55
C ASN A 2 20.16 -2.36 9.22
N VAL A 3 19.36 -2.98 8.37
CA VAL A 3 18.80 -2.32 7.19
C VAL A 3 17.61 -1.47 7.64
N ILE A 4 17.80 -0.15 7.64
CA ILE A 4 16.78 0.81 8.10
C ILE A 4 15.86 1.17 6.94
N GLY A 5 14.58 1.16 7.17
CA GLY A 5 13.56 1.54 6.20
C GLY A 5 12.20 0.97 6.56
N ALA A 6 11.18 1.47 5.88
CA ALA A 6 9.82 1.00 6.02
C ALA A 6 9.26 0.58 4.67
N ASP A 7 8.16 -0.15 4.68
CA ASP A 7 7.36 -0.48 3.50
C ASP A 7 8.26 -1.02 2.35
N PRO A 8 9.07 -2.07 2.61
CA PRO A 8 10.03 -2.55 1.63
C PRO A 8 9.35 -3.26 0.46
N HIS A 9 9.78 -2.93 -0.74
CA HIS A 9 9.52 -3.72 -1.94
C HIS A 9 10.82 -4.29 -2.48
N VAL A 10 10.84 -5.58 -2.81
CA VAL A 10 12.03 -6.28 -3.32
C VAL A 10 11.75 -6.80 -4.72
N MET A 11 12.63 -6.45 -5.65
CA MET A 11 12.64 -6.93 -7.01
C MET A 11 13.94 -7.70 -7.28
N TYR A 12 13.86 -8.85 -7.94
CA TYR A 12 15.04 -9.52 -8.49
C TYR A 12 15.36 -8.98 -9.88
N ASP A 13 16.56 -8.55 -10.08
CA ASP A 13 17.05 -8.09 -11.39
C ASP A 13 17.92 -9.17 -12.03
N GLU A 14 17.41 -9.79 -13.09
CA GLU A 14 18.08 -10.87 -13.80
C GLU A 14 19.40 -10.40 -14.47
N LYS A 15 19.47 -9.13 -14.87
CA LYS A 15 20.65 -8.58 -15.56
C LYS A 15 21.85 -8.49 -14.65
N SER A 16 21.65 -8.07 -13.39
CA SER A 16 22.71 -7.93 -12.39
C SER A 16 22.86 -9.16 -11.49
N GLY A 17 21.81 -9.99 -11.39
CA GLY A 17 21.75 -11.13 -10.47
C GLY A 17 21.63 -10.73 -9.01
N TYR A 18 21.09 -9.52 -8.74
CA TYR A 18 20.84 -9.01 -7.39
C TYR A 18 19.35 -8.82 -7.13
N TYR A 19 18.98 -8.94 -5.87
CA TYR A 19 17.75 -8.42 -5.32
C TYR A 19 17.95 -6.94 -4.97
N TYR A 20 17.02 -6.09 -5.38
CA TYR A 20 16.98 -4.68 -5.01
C TYR A 20 15.80 -4.42 -4.08
N CYS A 21 16.06 -3.84 -2.93
CA CYS A 21 15.04 -3.42 -1.98
C CYS A 21 14.91 -1.91 -2.01
N TYR A 22 13.68 -1.45 -2.24
CA TYR A 22 13.29 -0.05 -2.17
C TYR A 22 12.48 0.14 -0.90
N ALA A 23 12.83 1.14 -0.08
CA ALA A 23 12.19 1.32 1.22
C ALA A 23 11.85 2.78 1.48
N THR A 24 10.70 3.01 2.11
CA THR A 24 10.29 4.33 2.58
C THR A 24 11.38 4.93 3.45
N SER A 25 11.89 6.04 3.00
CA SER A 25 12.94 6.84 3.61
C SER A 25 13.11 8.11 2.80
N GLY A 26 13.79 9.09 3.31
CA GLY A 26 14.06 10.25 2.51
C GLY A 26 14.49 11.45 3.30
N ASP A 27 14.88 12.44 2.54
CA ASP A 27 15.34 13.71 3.04
C ASP A 27 14.68 14.82 2.20
N SER A 28 13.77 15.56 2.82
CA SER A 28 13.05 16.67 2.18
C SER A 28 13.99 17.79 1.71
N ASP A 29 15.12 17.96 2.39
CA ASP A 29 16.08 19.03 2.07
C ASP A 29 16.87 18.72 0.79
N THR A 30 17.05 17.45 0.48
CA THR A 30 17.77 17.00 -0.72
C THR A 30 16.83 16.65 -1.90
N GLY A 31 15.53 16.51 -1.67
CA GLY A 31 14.57 16.06 -2.68
C GLY A 31 14.82 14.61 -3.15
N LYS A 32 15.48 13.80 -2.34
CA LYS A 32 15.81 12.41 -2.66
C LYS A 32 15.13 11.46 -1.69
N TYR A 33 14.43 10.49 -2.23
CA TYR A 33 13.59 9.58 -1.45
C TYR A 33 13.83 8.13 -1.82
N PHE A 34 13.47 7.26 -0.90
CA PHE A 34 13.50 5.80 -0.98
C PHE A 34 14.91 5.22 -1.04
N TYR A 35 15.37 4.69 0.08
CA TYR A 35 16.64 3.97 0.11
C TYR A 35 16.60 2.78 -0.85
N ILE A 36 17.70 2.59 -1.55
CA ILE A 36 17.98 1.39 -2.34
C ILE A 36 19.03 0.57 -1.62
N TYR A 37 18.71 -0.70 -1.46
CA TYR A 37 19.66 -1.71 -1.00
C TYR A 37 19.73 -2.82 -2.03
N LYS A 38 20.89 -3.50 -2.15
CA LYS A 38 21.04 -4.68 -2.99
C LYS A 38 21.59 -5.87 -2.20
N SER A 39 21.16 -7.08 -2.56
CA SER A 39 21.50 -8.33 -1.89
C SER A 39 21.56 -9.50 -2.87
N LYS A 40 22.32 -10.54 -2.51
CA LYS A 40 22.29 -11.84 -3.22
C LYS A 40 21.50 -12.91 -2.48
N ASP A 41 21.18 -12.67 -1.21
CA ASP A 41 20.61 -13.70 -0.32
C ASP A 41 19.37 -13.30 0.44
N LEU A 42 18.91 -12.03 0.32
CA LEU A 42 17.79 -11.41 1.03
C LEU A 42 18.06 -11.13 2.51
N VAL A 43 19.24 -11.43 3.02
CA VAL A 43 19.61 -11.25 4.43
C VAL A 43 20.70 -10.20 4.60
N GLU A 44 21.74 -10.27 3.80
CA GLU A 44 22.85 -9.33 3.78
C GLU A 44 22.68 -8.32 2.65
N TRP A 45 22.66 -7.04 3.00
CA TRP A 45 22.32 -5.95 2.09
C TRP A 45 23.41 -4.88 2.07
N GLU A 46 23.69 -4.37 0.89
CA GLU A 46 24.51 -3.19 0.66
C GLU A 46 23.62 -2.00 0.35
N LYS A 47 23.88 -0.84 0.98
CA LYS A 47 23.16 0.40 0.66
C LYS A 47 23.73 1.01 -0.61
N VAL A 48 22.89 1.22 -1.61
CA VAL A 48 23.26 1.81 -2.91
C VAL A 48 23.08 3.33 -2.92
N GLY A 49 21.93 3.81 -2.45
CA GLY A 49 21.60 5.23 -2.48
C GLY A 49 20.11 5.49 -2.33
N TYR A 50 19.61 6.45 -3.12
CA TYR A 50 18.19 6.82 -3.19
C TYR A 50 17.65 6.57 -4.59
N ALA A 51 16.40 6.09 -4.66
CA ALA A 51 15.72 5.80 -5.91
C ALA A 51 15.20 7.06 -6.60
N LEU A 52 14.30 7.79 -5.92
CA LEU A 52 13.56 8.91 -6.52
C LEU A 52 14.34 10.22 -6.40
N ASP A 53 14.42 10.94 -7.52
CA ASP A 53 14.89 12.31 -7.59
C ASP A 53 13.73 13.21 -8.03
N THR A 54 13.31 14.12 -7.15
CA THR A 54 12.17 15.02 -7.38
C THR A 54 12.55 16.36 -7.99
N SER A 55 13.77 16.53 -8.47
CA SER A 55 14.23 17.77 -9.09
C SER A 55 13.55 18.07 -10.44
N ILE A 56 12.97 17.06 -11.08
CA ILE A 56 12.29 17.16 -12.36
C ILE A 56 10.89 16.57 -12.26
N ASN A 57 9.89 17.24 -12.86
CA ASN A 57 8.49 16.79 -12.88
C ASN A 57 7.92 16.48 -11.48
N CYS A 58 8.23 17.30 -10.51
CA CYS A 58 7.77 17.10 -9.14
C CYS A 58 6.30 17.50 -8.99
N TRP A 59 5.43 16.51 -8.77
CA TRP A 59 4.01 16.71 -8.49
C TRP A 59 3.70 16.58 -6.99
N GLY A 60 4.54 15.89 -6.23
CA GLY A 60 4.39 15.65 -4.79
C GLY A 60 5.22 16.62 -3.96
N LYS A 61 4.72 16.98 -2.77
CA LYS A 61 5.45 17.88 -1.86
C LYS A 61 6.10 17.14 -0.69
N ASP A 62 5.44 16.12 -0.15
CA ASP A 62 5.88 15.33 1.00
C ASP A 62 5.12 13.98 1.08
N TRP A 63 5.27 13.21 2.17
CA TRP A 63 4.68 11.88 2.34
C TRP A 63 5.08 10.91 1.23
N TYR A 64 6.33 10.96 0.83
CA TYR A 64 6.86 9.98 -0.10
C TYR A 64 6.97 8.63 0.59
N TRP A 65 6.03 7.71 0.30
CA TRP A 65 5.88 6.44 0.98
C TRP A 65 5.68 5.27 0.03
N ALA A 66 5.96 4.05 0.55
CA ALA A 66 5.66 2.77 -0.04
C ALA A 66 6.05 2.66 -1.54
N PRO A 67 7.37 2.69 -1.84
CA PRO A 67 7.84 2.54 -3.20
C PRO A 67 7.73 1.09 -3.65
N GLU A 68 7.27 0.85 -4.88
CA GLU A 68 7.33 -0.44 -5.56
C GLU A 68 7.98 -0.31 -6.92
N CYS A 69 8.94 -1.17 -7.24
CA CYS A 69 9.71 -1.13 -8.47
C CYS A 69 9.46 -2.36 -9.32
N TYR A 70 9.21 -2.14 -10.62
CA TYR A 70 8.92 -3.18 -11.60
C TYR A 70 9.80 -3.01 -12.85
N TYR A 71 10.44 -4.09 -13.27
CA TYR A 71 11.17 -4.11 -14.55
C TYR A 71 10.20 -4.37 -15.70
N ASN A 72 10.25 -3.52 -16.72
CA ASN A 72 9.46 -3.67 -17.93
C ASN A 72 10.33 -4.25 -19.07
N PRO A 73 10.12 -5.51 -19.49
CA PRO A 73 10.91 -6.12 -20.53
C PRO A 73 10.64 -5.56 -21.94
N ASN A 74 9.50 -4.84 -22.14
CA ASN A 74 9.15 -4.31 -23.45
C ASN A 74 10.01 -3.10 -23.86
N ASN A 75 10.49 -2.32 -22.89
CA ASN A 75 11.29 -1.13 -23.11
C ASN A 75 12.58 -1.09 -22.28
N GLU A 76 12.85 -2.15 -21.53
CA GLU A 76 14.03 -2.31 -20.66
C GLU A 76 14.18 -1.22 -19.59
N MET A 77 13.06 -0.62 -19.16
CA MET A 77 13.01 0.39 -18.13
C MET A 77 12.52 -0.18 -16.82
N TYR A 78 12.91 0.45 -15.72
CA TYR A 78 12.41 0.20 -14.38
C TYR A 78 11.38 1.27 -14.03
N TYR A 79 10.21 0.87 -13.54
CA TYR A 79 9.11 1.74 -13.15
C TYR A 79 8.99 1.71 -11.62
N LEU A 80 9.09 2.86 -11.00
CA LEU A 80 8.92 3.06 -9.57
C LEU A 80 7.56 3.70 -9.32
N PHE A 81 6.67 2.96 -8.68
CA PHE A 81 5.39 3.47 -8.19
C PHE A 81 5.56 3.87 -6.72
N TYR A 82 4.89 4.93 -6.30
CA TYR A 82 5.01 5.42 -4.93
C TYR A 82 3.82 6.31 -4.57
N SER A 83 3.62 6.52 -3.28
CA SER A 83 2.64 7.47 -2.75
C SER A 83 3.30 8.77 -2.39
N ALA A 84 2.62 9.89 -2.64
CA ALA A 84 3.00 11.19 -2.11
C ALA A 84 1.78 12.09 -1.94
N ARG A 85 1.87 13.07 -1.04
CA ARG A 85 0.90 14.15 -0.95
C ARG A 85 1.17 15.15 -2.07
N ILE A 86 0.14 15.52 -2.82
CA ILE A 86 0.27 16.39 -3.99
C ILE A 86 0.65 17.82 -3.59
N ASN A 87 1.26 18.55 -4.50
CA ASN A 87 1.56 19.98 -4.32
C ASN A 87 0.29 20.80 -4.09
N ASP A 88 0.39 21.87 -3.31
CA ASP A 88 -0.75 22.67 -2.89
C ASP A 88 -1.55 23.28 -4.05
N ASP A 89 -0.89 23.59 -5.17
CA ASP A 89 -1.50 24.11 -6.39
C ASP A 89 -2.32 23.06 -7.16
N LEU A 90 -2.09 21.77 -6.91
CA LEU A 90 -2.84 20.68 -7.52
C LEU A 90 -4.02 20.18 -6.65
N VAL A 91 -4.07 20.57 -5.37
CA VAL A 91 -5.06 20.02 -4.42
C VAL A 91 -6.50 20.35 -4.86
N GLU A 92 -6.75 21.57 -5.34
CA GLU A 92 -8.08 21.99 -5.76
C GLU A 92 -8.55 21.23 -7.01
N GLU A 93 -7.64 20.97 -7.96
CA GLU A 93 -7.95 20.18 -9.18
C GLU A 93 -8.36 18.74 -8.85
N HIS A 94 -7.69 18.13 -7.88
CA HIS A 94 -7.87 16.71 -7.57
C HIS A 94 -8.86 16.43 -6.43
N PHE A 95 -9.16 17.41 -5.58
CA PHE A 95 -9.96 17.23 -4.37
C PHE A 95 -10.99 18.34 -4.13
N GLU A 96 -11.15 19.29 -5.03
CA GLU A 96 -12.08 20.46 -4.94
C GLU A 96 -11.97 21.29 -3.64
N ASN A 97 -11.03 20.96 -2.78
CA ASN A 97 -10.80 21.66 -1.54
C ASN A 97 -9.30 21.93 -1.37
N LYS A 98 -8.87 23.14 -1.68
CA LYS A 98 -7.47 23.56 -1.60
C LYS A 98 -6.80 23.36 -0.24
N ASN A 99 -7.59 23.22 0.82
CA ASN A 99 -7.10 23.01 2.17
C ASN A 99 -7.15 21.53 2.61
N TYR A 100 -7.49 20.62 1.69
CA TYR A 100 -7.54 19.20 2.04
C TYR A 100 -6.15 18.67 2.35
N TYR A 101 -5.92 18.33 3.61
CA TYR A 101 -4.59 18.00 4.12
C TYR A 101 -4.08 16.62 3.66
N GLU A 102 -4.97 15.65 3.50
CA GLU A 102 -4.62 14.25 3.27
C GLU A 102 -4.71 13.88 1.79
N CYS A 103 -4.26 14.79 0.95
CA CYS A 103 -4.34 14.73 -0.49
C CYS A 103 -3.26 13.82 -1.12
N ALA A 104 -3.14 12.59 -0.62
CA ALA A 104 -2.19 11.61 -1.14
C ALA A 104 -2.67 10.97 -2.44
N LYS A 105 -1.76 10.78 -3.38
CA LYS A 105 -1.96 10.13 -4.67
C LYS A 105 -0.77 9.24 -5.04
N ILE A 106 -0.90 8.45 -6.10
CA ILE A 106 0.11 7.52 -6.58
C ILE A 106 0.84 8.13 -7.78
N GLY A 107 2.15 8.13 -7.75
CA GLY A 107 3.01 8.59 -8.82
C GLY A 107 3.83 7.48 -9.46
N VAL A 108 4.39 7.81 -10.62
CA VAL A 108 5.22 6.89 -11.40
C VAL A 108 6.47 7.61 -11.88
N ALA A 109 7.61 7.01 -11.57
CA ALA A 109 8.92 7.44 -12.05
C ALA A 109 9.62 6.30 -12.78
N VAL A 110 10.55 6.63 -13.67
CA VAL A 110 11.25 5.64 -14.50
C VAL A 110 12.76 5.82 -14.43
N SER A 111 13.48 4.72 -14.61
CA SER A 111 14.94 4.70 -14.72
C SER A 111 15.41 3.60 -15.67
N LYS A 112 16.62 3.77 -16.24
CA LYS A 112 17.31 2.72 -16.99
C LYS A 112 18.08 1.74 -16.10
N SER A 113 18.17 2.04 -14.83
CA SER A 113 18.92 1.25 -13.84
C SER A 113 18.07 0.97 -12.62
N PRO A 114 18.15 -0.22 -12.02
CA PRO A 114 17.49 -0.49 -10.72
C PRO A 114 18.08 0.35 -9.59
N GLU A 115 19.26 0.93 -9.77
CA GLU A 115 19.93 1.81 -8.80
C GLU A 115 19.52 3.29 -8.97
N GLY A 116 18.58 3.58 -9.90
CA GLY A 116 18.12 4.94 -10.18
C GLY A 116 19.16 5.80 -10.95
N PRO A 117 19.03 7.14 -10.95
CA PRO A 117 17.89 7.86 -10.39
C PRO A 117 16.59 7.59 -11.18
N PHE A 118 15.48 7.51 -10.46
CA PHE A 118 14.14 7.46 -11.02
C PHE A 118 13.61 8.89 -11.14
N ILE A 119 13.13 9.24 -12.32
CA ILE A 119 12.57 10.55 -12.64
C ILE A 119 11.09 10.40 -12.96
N ASN A 120 10.25 11.25 -12.43
CA ASN A 120 8.82 11.23 -12.72
C ASN A 120 8.55 11.33 -14.22
N ILE A 121 7.63 10.51 -14.73
CA ILE A 121 7.24 10.53 -16.16
C ILE A 121 6.68 11.91 -16.53
N CYS A 122 5.87 12.49 -15.62
CA CYS A 122 5.33 13.84 -15.79
C CYS A 122 5.12 14.51 -14.41
N ASN A 123 4.64 15.75 -14.43
CA ASN A 123 4.37 16.54 -13.23
C ASN A 123 2.96 16.31 -12.64
N LYS A 124 2.39 15.12 -12.85
CA LYS A 124 1.06 14.72 -12.32
C LYS A 124 1.12 13.31 -11.77
N PRO A 125 0.30 12.99 -10.74
CA PRO A 125 0.10 11.62 -10.29
C PRO A 125 -0.75 10.83 -11.30
N ILE A 126 -0.94 9.53 -11.04
CA ILE A 126 -1.98 8.76 -11.71
C ILE A 126 -3.32 9.43 -11.41
N ASP A 127 -4.01 9.79 -12.48
CA ASP A 127 -5.33 10.38 -12.38
C ASP A 127 -6.37 9.28 -12.58
N TYR A 128 -7.02 8.86 -11.48
CA TYR A 128 -7.95 7.75 -11.57
C TYR A 128 -9.31 8.17 -12.11
N PHE A 129 -9.72 9.38 -11.90
CA PHE A 129 -10.80 10.09 -12.57
C PHE A 129 -10.86 11.53 -12.02
N PRO A 130 -11.44 12.47 -12.78
CA PRO A 130 -11.60 13.83 -12.30
C PRO A 130 -12.58 13.84 -11.12
N PHE A 131 -12.44 14.84 -10.27
CA PHE A 131 -13.34 15.10 -9.17
C PHE A 131 -14.80 15.19 -9.65
N ASP A 132 -15.69 14.50 -8.97
CA ASP A 132 -17.14 14.54 -9.19
C ASP A 132 -17.84 14.93 -7.86
N LYS A 133 -18.38 16.15 -7.80
CA LYS A 133 -19.08 16.68 -6.62
C LYS A 133 -20.33 15.91 -6.22
N ASP A 134 -20.93 15.20 -7.18
CA ASP A 134 -22.14 14.41 -6.97
C ASP A 134 -21.81 12.94 -6.65
N TYR A 135 -20.54 12.62 -6.53
CA TYR A 135 -20.08 11.28 -6.27
C TYR A 135 -20.19 10.92 -4.78
N LEU A 136 -20.89 9.85 -4.49
CA LEU A 136 -21.22 9.39 -3.14
C LEU A 136 -20.50 8.10 -2.75
N ASP A 137 -19.26 7.96 -3.13
CA ASP A 137 -18.45 6.78 -2.87
C ASP A 137 -18.40 6.39 -1.39
N VAL A 138 -18.22 7.37 -0.51
CA VAL A 138 -18.15 7.14 0.93
C VAL A 138 -19.46 6.64 1.49
N ASP A 139 -20.59 7.07 0.96
CA ASP A 139 -21.91 6.62 1.43
C ASP A 139 -22.13 5.12 1.27
N GLN A 140 -21.42 4.50 0.35
CA GLN A 140 -21.48 3.05 0.15
C GLN A 140 -20.66 2.29 1.20
N ILE A 141 -19.68 2.95 1.80
CA ILE A 141 -18.80 2.38 2.82
C ILE A 141 -19.20 2.92 4.19
N TYR A 142 -19.48 4.21 4.26
CA TYR A 142 -19.78 4.93 5.45
C TYR A 142 -21.24 5.36 5.49
N GLU A 143 -21.93 5.03 6.56
CA GLU A 143 -23.31 5.50 6.81
C GLU A 143 -23.32 6.93 7.31
N ASN A 144 -22.26 7.32 7.99
CA ASN A 144 -22.07 8.65 8.53
C ASN A 144 -20.59 8.96 8.52
N ILE A 145 -20.22 10.09 7.93
CA ILE A 145 -18.84 10.53 7.73
C ILE A 145 -18.37 11.48 8.83
N PHE A 146 -19.24 11.91 9.72
CA PHE A 146 -18.86 12.84 10.78
C PHE A 146 -18.11 12.11 11.89
N ASP A 147 -16.91 12.58 12.18
CA ASP A 147 -16.21 12.23 13.40
C ASP A 147 -16.71 13.18 14.52
N VAL A 148 -17.16 12.60 15.62
CA VAL A 148 -17.68 13.37 16.79
C VAL A 148 -16.66 14.36 17.38
N ARG A 149 -15.38 14.19 17.04
CA ARG A 149 -14.30 15.10 17.48
C ARG A 149 -14.18 16.34 16.61
N ILE A 150 -14.76 16.32 15.41
CA ILE A 150 -14.69 17.41 14.44
C ILE A 150 -16.02 18.13 14.47
N LYS A 151 -15.98 19.43 14.69
CA LYS A 151 -17.20 20.24 14.61
C LYS A 151 -17.63 20.34 13.16
N GLU A 152 -18.95 20.37 12.94
CA GLU A 152 -19.52 20.50 11.59
C GLU A 152 -18.99 21.72 10.83
N GLU A 153 -18.77 22.84 11.53
CA GLU A 153 -18.21 24.07 10.98
C GLU A 153 -16.77 23.94 10.49
N ASP A 154 -16.02 22.94 11.02
CA ASP A 154 -14.63 22.66 10.67
C ASP A 154 -14.49 21.64 9.54
N LEU A 155 -15.60 21.02 9.10
CA LEU A 155 -15.58 20.03 8.02
C LEU A 155 -15.45 20.71 6.66
N PRO A 156 -14.60 20.20 5.78
CA PRO A 156 -14.56 20.63 4.39
C PRO A 156 -15.91 20.40 3.72
N LYS A 157 -16.35 21.32 2.87
CA LYS A 157 -17.55 21.13 2.06
C LYS A 157 -17.34 19.93 1.12
N GLY A 158 -18.38 19.14 0.93
CA GLY A 158 -18.36 18.02 0.02
C GLY A 158 -17.49 16.85 0.49
N ILE A 159 -17.32 16.66 1.80
CA ILE A 159 -16.45 15.62 2.39
C ILE A 159 -16.90 14.21 2.06
N VAL A 160 -18.18 14.04 1.73
CA VAL A 160 -18.78 12.71 1.47
C VAL A 160 -18.22 12.10 0.20
N GLY A 161 -17.37 11.11 0.33
CA GLY A 161 -16.93 10.25 -0.76
C GLY A 161 -15.91 10.82 -1.74
N GLN A 162 -15.57 12.09 -1.59
CA GLN A 162 -14.82 12.80 -2.61
C GLN A 162 -13.33 12.96 -2.30
N TYR A 163 -13.01 13.04 -1.02
CA TYR A 163 -11.67 13.41 -0.55
C TYR A 163 -10.99 12.24 0.15
N ILE A 164 -10.76 11.17 -0.58
CA ILE A 164 -10.06 10.01 -0.03
C ILE A 164 -8.72 9.85 -0.72
N GLY A 165 -7.65 10.00 0.05
CA GLY A 165 -6.30 9.75 -0.39
C GLY A 165 -6.08 8.28 -0.74
N THR A 166 -5.17 8.02 -1.67
CA THR A 166 -4.76 6.68 -2.06
C THR A 166 -3.25 6.52 -1.87
N ILE A 167 -2.86 5.42 -1.23
CA ILE A 167 -1.47 5.09 -0.92
C ILE A 167 -1.20 3.60 -1.17
N ASP A 168 0.05 3.17 -1.04
CA ASP A 168 0.47 1.78 -0.97
C ASP A 168 0.08 0.97 -2.21
N VAL A 169 0.55 1.42 -3.35
CA VAL A 169 0.31 0.75 -4.62
C VAL A 169 1.02 -0.60 -4.69
N ASN A 170 0.34 -1.61 -5.21
CA ASN A 170 0.90 -2.89 -5.60
C ASN A 170 0.38 -3.29 -6.97
N LEU A 171 1.25 -3.58 -7.93
CA LEU A 171 0.84 -4.05 -9.24
C LEU A 171 0.88 -5.57 -9.32
N PHE A 172 -0.17 -6.13 -9.89
CA PHE A 172 -0.27 -7.53 -10.22
C PHE A 172 -0.44 -7.70 -11.73
N PHE A 173 0.49 -8.43 -12.34
CA PHE A 173 0.53 -8.69 -13.78
C PHE A 173 -0.01 -10.08 -14.05
N GLU A 174 -1.00 -10.18 -14.93
CA GLU A 174 -1.60 -11.44 -15.33
C GLU A 174 -2.03 -11.39 -16.79
N ASP A 175 -1.42 -12.22 -17.62
CA ASP A 175 -1.65 -12.24 -19.07
C ASP A 175 -1.54 -10.82 -19.67
N GLU A 176 -2.63 -10.31 -20.24
CA GLU A 176 -2.70 -8.97 -20.81
C GLU A 176 -3.29 -7.93 -19.84
N ARG A 177 -3.39 -8.27 -18.54
CA ARG A 177 -3.99 -7.42 -17.51
C ARG A 177 -2.94 -6.87 -16.56
N ILE A 178 -3.12 -5.62 -16.16
CA ILE A 178 -2.36 -5.01 -15.08
C ILE A 178 -3.38 -4.52 -14.05
N ILE A 179 -3.36 -5.10 -12.87
CA ILE A 179 -4.25 -4.77 -11.77
C ILE A 179 -3.46 -3.99 -10.73
N MET A 180 -3.94 -2.82 -10.39
CA MET A 180 -3.39 -1.98 -9.34
C MET A 180 -4.20 -2.16 -8.07
N TYR A 181 -3.57 -2.74 -7.05
CA TYR A 181 -4.09 -2.76 -5.68
C TYR A 181 -3.51 -1.56 -4.94
N PHE A 182 -4.27 -1.00 -4.02
CA PHE A 182 -3.83 0.15 -3.24
C PHE A 182 -4.67 0.31 -1.98
N SER A 183 -4.17 1.09 -1.02
CA SER A 183 -4.92 1.44 0.18
C SER A 183 -5.68 2.74 -0.03
N ARG A 184 -6.95 2.74 0.28
CA ARG A 184 -7.80 3.91 0.27
C ARG A 184 -8.01 4.38 1.69
N CYS A 185 -7.40 5.51 2.04
CA CYS A 185 -7.29 5.99 3.40
C CYS A 185 -8.30 7.08 3.70
N CYS A 186 -8.83 7.07 4.91
CA CYS A 186 -9.85 7.99 5.36
C CYS A 186 -9.51 8.50 6.76
N TYR A 187 -8.52 9.39 6.84
CA TYR A 187 -7.98 9.86 8.12
C TYR A 187 -8.96 10.67 8.96
N LYS A 188 -9.66 11.63 8.36
CA LYS A 188 -10.60 12.50 9.07
C LYS A 188 -12.06 12.17 8.80
N ASN A 189 -12.31 11.29 7.85
CA ASN A 189 -13.64 10.79 7.58
C ASN A 189 -13.82 9.50 8.36
N ALA A 190 -14.80 9.45 9.21
CA ALA A 190 -15.02 8.32 10.07
C ALA A 190 -16.39 7.69 9.79
N ARG A 191 -16.40 6.38 9.70
CA ARG A 191 -17.61 5.59 9.62
C ARG A 191 -18.21 5.42 11.01
N HIS A 192 -19.53 5.49 11.13
CA HIS A 192 -20.22 5.07 12.34
C HIS A 192 -20.40 3.54 12.37
N ASP A 193 -19.67 2.88 13.28
CA ASP A 193 -19.84 1.46 13.53
C ASP A 193 -21.06 1.25 14.45
N LYS A 194 -22.12 0.64 13.93
CA LYS A 194 -23.37 0.42 14.67
C LYS A 194 -23.23 -0.58 15.81
N VAL A 195 -22.33 -1.55 15.68
CA VAL A 195 -22.11 -2.58 16.70
C VAL A 195 -21.40 -1.99 17.90
N LEU A 196 -20.34 -1.24 17.66
CA LEU A 196 -19.56 -0.58 18.69
C LEU A 196 -20.14 0.78 19.11
N ASN A 197 -21.09 1.30 18.35
CA ASN A 197 -21.71 2.62 18.53
C ASN A 197 -20.70 3.76 18.67
N LYS A 198 -19.74 3.82 17.76
CA LYS A 198 -18.70 4.85 17.71
C LYS A 198 -18.21 5.12 16.29
N PHE A 199 -17.58 6.28 16.12
CA PHE A 199 -16.95 6.63 14.84
C PHE A 199 -15.54 6.05 14.76
N ILE A 200 -15.22 5.44 13.64
CA ILE A 200 -13.94 4.76 13.39
C ILE A 200 -13.41 5.21 12.04
N GLU A 201 -12.19 5.75 12.01
CA GLU A 201 -11.44 6.00 10.76
C GLU A 201 -11.06 4.64 10.14
N GLU A 202 -11.37 4.45 8.88
CA GLU A 202 -11.05 3.18 8.20
C GLU A 202 -10.23 3.43 6.94
N SER A 203 -9.26 2.55 6.68
CA SER A 203 -8.68 2.35 5.35
C SER A 203 -9.11 1.00 4.80
N HIS A 204 -9.11 0.87 3.49
CA HIS A 204 -9.50 -0.35 2.78
C HIS A 204 -8.48 -0.67 1.70
N VAL A 205 -8.21 -1.95 1.46
CA VAL A 205 -7.51 -2.36 0.26
C VAL A 205 -8.51 -2.44 -0.88
N CYS A 206 -8.25 -1.67 -1.91
CA CYS A 206 -9.05 -1.62 -3.14
C CYS A 206 -8.20 -2.05 -4.33
N ALA A 207 -8.83 -2.33 -5.45
CA ALA A 207 -8.15 -2.60 -6.71
C ALA A 207 -8.89 -2.01 -7.91
N VAL A 208 -8.13 -1.75 -8.96
CA VAL A 208 -8.61 -1.32 -10.27
C VAL A 208 -7.73 -1.89 -11.36
N GLU A 209 -8.28 -2.12 -12.54
CA GLU A 209 -7.51 -2.55 -13.69
C GLU A 209 -7.03 -1.34 -14.50
N LEU A 210 -5.75 -1.32 -14.83
CA LEU A 210 -5.14 -0.28 -15.64
C LEU A 210 -5.22 -0.61 -17.14
N ASN A 211 -5.24 0.43 -17.97
CA ASN A 211 -4.91 0.30 -19.37
C ASN A 211 -3.46 -0.16 -19.51
N THR A 212 -3.13 -0.83 -20.61
CA THR A 212 -1.83 -1.48 -20.76
C THR A 212 -0.90 -0.77 -21.74
N GLU A 213 -1.35 0.25 -22.44
CA GLU A 213 -0.60 0.97 -23.46
C GLU A 213 0.72 1.53 -22.93
N TRP A 214 0.73 2.04 -21.70
CA TRP A 214 1.92 2.57 -21.04
C TRP A 214 3.01 1.50 -20.84
N TRP A 215 2.60 0.23 -20.65
CA TRP A 215 3.52 -0.88 -20.45
C TRP A 215 4.24 -1.27 -21.75
N PHE A 216 3.61 -0.98 -22.90
CA PHE A 216 4.16 -1.22 -24.22
C PHE A 216 4.79 0.04 -24.86
N ASP A 217 4.74 1.19 -24.16
CA ASP A 217 5.38 2.43 -24.61
C ASP A 217 6.92 2.31 -24.53
N LYS A 218 7.55 2.30 -25.69
CA LYS A 218 9.01 2.12 -25.80
C LYS A 218 9.80 3.31 -25.25
N ASP A 219 9.20 4.48 -25.20
CA ASP A 219 9.85 5.70 -24.71
C ASP A 219 9.65 5.90 -23.20
N ALA A 220 8.79 5.11 -22.56
CA ALA A 220 8.41 5.22 -21.15
C ALA A 220 7.91 6.63 -20.76
N LYS A 221 7.08 7.23 -21.62
CA LYS A 221 6.52 8.59 -21.44
C LYS A 221 5.02 8.58 -21.10
N MET A 222 4.34 7.46 -21.35
CA MET A 222 2.92 7.33 -21.03
C MET A 222 2.71 7.03 -19.56
N MET A 223 1.79 7.77 -18.94
CA MET A 223 1.31 7.47 -17.59
C MET A 223 0.30 6.32 -17.62
N PRO A 224 0.29 5.44 -16.61
CA PRO A 224 -0.80 4.51 -16.39
C PRO A 224 -2.13 5.23 -16.25
N THR A 225 -3.18 4.66 -16.82
CA THR A 225 -4.56 5.15 -16.70
C THR A 225 -5.49 4.00 -16.33
N ILE A 226 -6.59 4.31 -15.66
CA ILE A 226 -7.61 3.32 -15.29
C ILE A 226 -8.45 2.97 -16.51
N LYS A 227 -8.77 1.68 -16.69
CA LYS A 227 -9.68 1.24 -17.75
C LYS A 227 -11.07 1.86 -17.58
N GLU A 228 -11.62 2.39 -18.66
CA GLU A 228 -12.93 3.07 -18.68
C GLU A 228 -14.06 2.24 -18.07
N LYS A 229 -14.06 0.92 -18.26
CA LYS A 229 -15.08 0.03 -17.69
C LYS A 229 -15.16 0.10 -16.15
N PHE A 230 -14.11 0.53 -15.47
CA PHE A 230 -14.06 0.71 -14.01
C PHE A 230 -14.52 2.10 -13.58
N ILE A 231 -14.73 3.02 -14.51
CA ILE A 231 -15.26 4.36 -14.27
C ILE A 231 -16.78 4.37 -14.52
N ASN A 232 -17.47 3.34 -14.05
CA ASN A 232 -18.89 3.17 -14.33
C ASN A 232 -19.76 3.59 -13.14
N GLN A 233 -20.51 4.67 -13.32
CA GLN A 233 -21.42 5.22 -12.31
C GLN A 233 -22.62 4.32 -11.97
N ASN A 234 -22.89 3.28 -12.78
CA ASN A 234 -23.99 2.35 -12.50
C ASN A 234 -23.65 1.30 -11.44
N ASN A 235 -22.42 1.27 -10.93
CA ASN A 235 -21.99 0.31 -9.93
C ASN A 235 -22.28 0.76 -8.48
N LEU A 236 -23.04 1.83 -8.31
CA LEU A 236 -23.42 2.34 -7.00
C LEU A 236 -24.14 1.27 -6.15
N GLY A 237 -23.75 1.13 -4.90
CA GLY A 237 -24.36 0.18 -3.96
C GLY A 237 -23.94 -1.27 -4.13
N THR A 238 -22.97 -1.57 -4.99
CA THR A 238 -22.40 -2.91 -5.18
C THR A 238 -21.00 -3.02 -4.59
N ILE A 239 -20.32 -4.17 -4.76
CA ILE A 239 -18.89 -4.29 -4.49
C ILE A 239 -18.04 -3.43 -5.44
N HIS A 240 -18.61 -3.10 -6.59
CA HIS A 240 -18.04 -2.16 -7.55
C HIS A 240 -18.54 -0.76 -7.18
N ARG A 241 -17.63 0.11 -6.92
CA ARG A 241 -17.92 1.48 -6.51
C ARG A 241 -18.19 2.34 -7.73
N ARG A 242 -18.76 3.53 -7.51
CA ARG A 242 -19.02 4.48 -8.57
C ARG A 242 -17.78 4.91 -9.35
N ASP A 243 -16.63 4.99 -8.66
CA ASP A 243 -15.31 5.22 -9.26
C ASP A 243 -14.71 3.98 -9.94
N GLY A 244 -15.43 2.85 -9.94
CA GLY A 244 -14.95 1.59 -10.46
C GLY A 244 -13.96 0.86 -9.56
N PHE A 245 -13.62 1.40 -8.42
CA PHE A 245 -12.72 0.74 -7.46
C PHE A 245 -13.41 -0.43 -6.79
N ILE A 246 -12.73 -1.56 -6.76
CA ILE A 246 -13.26 -2.80 -6.20
C ILE A 246 -12.69 -3.02 -4.82
N ASN A 247 -13.57 -3.22 -3.83
CA ASN A 247 -13.12 -3.57 -2.48
C ASN A 247 -12.53 -4.98 -2.47
N ILE A 248 -11.33 -5.11 -1.97
CA ILE A 248 -10.58 -6.37 -1.82
C ILE A 248 -10.62 -6.82 -0.36
N ILE A 249 -10.16 -5.95 0.55
CA ILE A 249 -10.12 -6.20 1.99
C ILE A 249 -10.70 -4.98 2.72
N ASN A 250 -11.67 -5.23 3.59
CA ASN A 250 -12.14 -4.30 4.60
C ASN A 250 -12.63 -5.05 5.84
N HIS A 251 -12.93 -4.33 6.92
CA HIS A 251 -13.42 -4.95 8.15
C HIS A 251 -14.82 -5.55 7.97
N SER A 252 -15.73 -4.84 7.29
CA SER A 252 -17.14 -5.26 7.16
C SER A 252 -17.30 -6.60 6.46
N ASN A 253 -16.36 -6.97 5.61
CA ASN A 253 -16.31 -8.28 4.98
C ASN A 253 -15.46 -9.24 5.82
N GLN A 254 -16.09 -10.12 6.58
CA GLN A 254 -15.48 -11.08 7.51
C GLN A 254 -14.66 -10.40 8.62
N PRO A 255 -15.28 -9.71 9.57
CA PRO A 255 -14.62 -9.07 10.70
C PRO A 255 -13.77 -10.05 11.51
N GLN A 256 -12.59 -9.61 11.93
CA GLN A 256 -11.67 -10.38 12.78
C GLN A 256 -11.21 -9.53 13.97
N GLU A 257 -11.23 -10.11 15.16
CA GLU A 257 -10.91 -9.41 16.42
C GLU A 257 -9.54 -8.70 16.40
N TRP A 258 -8.53 -9.29 15.78
CA TRP A 258 -7.19 -8.70 15.74
C TRP A 258 -7.13 -7.38 14.93
N GLU A 259 -8.12 -7.12 14.07
CA GLU A 259 -8.24 -5.91 13.27
C GLU A 259 -8.77 -4.72 14.08
N ASP A 260 -9.30 -4.97 15.25
CA ASP A 260 -9.92 -3.97 16.13
C ASP A 260 -8.97 -3.44 17.22
N GLY A 261 -7.66 -3.57 17.02
CA GLY A 261 -6.68 -3.17 18.02
C GLY A 261 -6.73 -1.71 18.45
N HIS A 262 -7.32 -0.83 17.63
CA HIS A 262 -7.33 0.62 17.81
C HIS A 262 -8.72 1.25 17.82
N VAL A 263 -9.79 0.47 17.98
CA VAL A 263 -11.17 0.97 18.00
C VAL A 263 -11.57 1.69 19.31
N ASN A 264 -10.67 1.71 20.29
CA ASN A 264 -10.85 2.38 21.58
C ASN A 264 -9.78 3.45 21.85
N ASP A 265 -8.97 3.82 20.85
CA ASP A 265 -7.87 4.77 21.03
C ASP A 265 -8.36 6.14 21.46
N TYR A 266 -9.55 6.57 21.00
CA TYR A 266 -10.14 7.85 21.40
C TYR A 266 -10.43 7.87 22.90
N GLU A 267 -11.09 6.86 23.40
CA GLU A 267 -11.45 6.74 24.81
C GLU A 267 -10.20 6.56 25.69
N LEU A 268 -9.29 5.70 25.28
CA LEU A 268 -8.05 5.40 26.02
C LEU A 268 -7.10 6.60 26.09
N SER A 269 -7.07 7.43 25.05
CA SER A 269 -6.20 8.60 24.98
C SER A 269 -6.82 9.87 25.58
N GLY A 270 -8.07 9.81 26.05
CA GLY A 270 -8.82 10.99 26.49
C GLY A 270 -9.11 11.96 25.35
N GLY A 271 -9.44 11.43 24.16
CA GLY A 271 -9.83 12.19 22.98
C GLY A 271 -8.65 12.70 22.13
N LYS A 272 -7.42 12.24 22.37
CA LYS A 272 -6.23 12.71 21.64
C LYS A 272 -5.96 11.94 20.36
N SER A 273 -6.35 10.67 20.30
CA SER A 273 -6.14 9.78 19.16
C SER A 273 -7.48 9.31 18.61
N PRO A 274 -7.66 9.22 17.28
CA PRO A 274 -8.89 8.67 16.71
C PRO A 274 -9.00 7.17 16.94
N ASN A 275 -10.22 6.68 17.02
CA ASN A 275 -10.50 5.26 16.82
C ASN A 275 -10.26 4.91 15.37
N ARG A 276 -9.61 3.78 15.09
CA ARG A 276 -9.27 3.39 13.72
C ARG A 276 -9.24 1.89 13.48
N ARG A 277 -9.55 1.51 12.24
CA ARG A 277 -9.29 0.21 11.63
C ARG A 277 -8.51 0.47 10.36
N TRP A 278 -7.29 0.03 10.32
CA TRP A 278 -6.39 0.40 9.25
C TRP A 278 -5.94 -0.83 8.47
N PHE A 279 -6.26 -0.87 7.16
CA PHE A 279 -5.87 -1.91 6.22
C PHE A 279 -5.01 -1.28 5.14
N GLU A 280 -3.78 -1.75 4.99
CA GLU A 280 -2.83 -1.16 4.07
C GLU A 280 -1.77 -2.16 3.60
N GLY A 281 -0.85 -1.72 2.72
CA GLY A 281 0.35 -2.44 2.36
C GLY A 281 0.08 -3.80 1.75
N SER A 282 -0.81 -3.88 0.76
CA SER A 282 -1.16 -5.14 0.12
C SER A 282 -0.07 -5.65 -0.82
N THR A 283 0.11 -6.96 -0.87
CA THR A 283 0.91 -7.68 -1.86
C THR A 283 0.11 -8.83 -2.42
N THR A 284 -0.06 -8.85 -3.74
CA THR A 284 -0.88 -9.84 -4.43
C THR A 284 -0.01 -10.84 -5.19
N PHE A 285 -0.34 -12.12 -5.08
CA PHE A 285 0.34 -13.21 -5.78
C PHE A 285 -0.60 -14.38 -6.03
N THR A 286 -0.15 -15.35 -6.83
CA THR A 286 -0.92 -16.57 -7.13
C THR A 286 -0.19 -17.82 -6.68
N LYS A 287 -0.97 -18.85 -6.37
CA LYS A 287 -0.49 -20.21 -6.12
C LYS A 287 -1.46 -21.22 -6.71
N ILE A 288 -0.93 -22.30 -7.28
CA ILE A 288 -1.73 -23.45 -7.69
C ILE A 288 -1.81 -24.40 -6.51
N ILE A 289 -3.03 -24.69 -6.06
CA ILE A 289 -3.34 -25.62 -4.98
C ILE A 289 -4.41 -26.59 -5.49
N ASN A 290 -4.14 -27.90 -5.43
CA ASN A 290 -5.05 -28.92 -5.94
C ASN A 290 -5.51 -28.66 -7.39
N ASP A 291 -4.57 -28.33 -8.27
CA ASP A 291 -4.78 -28.00 -9.69
C ASP A 291 -5.69 -26.80 -9.95
N LYS A 292 -5.93 -25.96 -8.93
CA LYS A 292 -6.67 -24.70 -9.05
C LYS A 292 -5.76 -23.51 -8.75
N LYS A 293 -5.88 -22.47 -9.56
CA LYS A 293 -5.22 -21.19 -9.34
C LYS A 293 -5.97 -20.41 -8.26
N HIS A 294 -5.25 -19.97 -7.24
CA HIS A 294 -5.75 -19.11 -6.20
C HIS A 294 -4.95 -17.81 -6.20
N TYR A 295 -5.65 -16.70 -5.94
CA TYR A 295 -5.07 -15.39 -5.73
C TYR A 295 -5.01 -15.14 -4.23
N PHE A 296 -3.86 -14.70 -3.76
CA PHE A 296 -3.63 -14.35 -2.37
C PHE A 296 -3.27 -12.88 -2.25
N VAL A 297 -3.77 -12.25 -1.20
CA VAL A 297 -3.40 -10.89 -0.80
C VAL A 297 -2.88 -10.94 0.62
N LEU A 298 -1.62 -10.59 0.81
CA LEU A 298 -1.07 -10.21 2.11
C LEU A 298 -1.46 -8.75 2.36
N TYR A 299 -1.88 -8.43 3.57
CA TYR A 299 -2.24 -7.06 3.96
C TYR A 299 -1.82 -6.78 5.38
N SER A 300 -1.55 -5.53 5.69
CA SER A 300 -1.25 -5.12 7.05
C SER A 300 -2.45 -4.49 7.69
N CYS A 301 -2.59 -4.67 9.00
CA CYS A 301 -3.67 -4.06 9.75
C CYS A 301 -3.21 -3.53 11.10
N ASN A 302 -3.98 -2.61 11.66
CA ASN A 302 -3.72 -1.79 12.84
C ASN A 302 -2.78 -0.61 12.55
N TYR A 303 -2.20 -0.01 13.59
CA TYR A 303 -1.42 1.22 13.44
C TYR A 303 0.09 0.94 13.53
N TYR A 304 0.82 1.28 12.49
CA TYR A 304 2.25 0.96 12.34
C TYR A 304 3.16 1.49 13.46
N VAL A 305 2.70 2.46 14.24
CA VAL A 305 3.43 3.00 15.40
C VAL A 305 3.32 2.08 16.61
N ASN A 306 2.33 1.22 16.62
CA ASN A 306 1.96 0.37 17.75
C ASN A 306 2.41 -1.09 17.53
N GLU A 307 2.67 -1.79 18.62
CA GLU A 307 3.06 -3.21 18.59
C GLU A 307 1.99 -4.15 18.01
N LEU A 308 0.74 -3.73 17.91
CA LEU A 308 -0.36 -4.54 17.36
C LEU A 308 -0.38 -4.58 15.82
N TYR A 309 0.44 -3.80 15.15
CA TYR A 309 0.58 -3.86 13.71
C TYR A 309 1.00 -5.27 13.28
N GLY A 310 0.25 -5.86 12.36
CA GLY A 310 0.42 -7.25 11.97
C GLY A 310 0.04 -7.50 10.52
N VAL A 311 0.38 -8.68 10.00
CA VAL A 311 0.10 -9.11 8.63
C VAL A 311 -0.95 -10.19 8.63
N GLY A 312 -2.03 -9.95 7.90
CA GLY A 312 -3.04 -10.93 7.54
C GLY A 312 -2.86 -11.41 6.11
N ILE A 313 -3.55 -12.49 5.79
CA ILE A 313 -3.65 -13.01 4.43
C ILE A 313 -5.09 -13.35 4.11
N ALA A 314 -5.46 -13.18 2.85
CA ALA A 314 -6.75 -13.54 2.31
C ALA A 314 -6.59 -14.17 0.92
N TYR A 315 -7.59 -14.90 0.44
CA TYR A 315 -7.55 -15.55 -0.86
C TYR A 315 -8.87 -15.41 -1.62
N ASN A 316 -8.79 -15.56 -2.94
CA ASN A 316 -9.94 -15.64 -3.84
C ASN A 316 -9.57 -16.51 -5.04
N ASN A 317 -10.58 -16.91 -5.82
CA ASN A 317 -10.40 -17.61 -7.11
C ASN A 317 -10.28 -16.64 -8.30
N GLU A 318 -10.51 -15.36 -8.05
CA GLU A 318 -10.42 -14.27 -9.01
C GLU A 318 -9.57 -13.13 -8.44
N PRO A 319 -8.87 -12.36 -9.29
CA PRO A 319 -8.01 -11.28 -8.80
C PRO A 319 -8.78 -10.05 -8.31
N LEU A 320 -10.06 -9.95 -8.63
CA LEU A 320 -10.93 -8.83 -8.26
C LEU A 320 -12.15 -9.31 -7.49
N GLY A 321 -12.57 -8.55 -6.49
CA GLY A 321 -13.68 -8.87 -5.60
C GLY A 321 -13.21 -9.06 -4.16
N PHE A 322 -14.14 -9.36 -3.26
CA PHE A 322 -13.80 -9.60 -1.86
C PHE A 322 -13.02 -10.89 -1.69
N PHE A 323 -11.87 -10.79 -1.03
CA PHE A 323 -11.05 -11.94 -0.67
C PHE A 323 -11.52 -12.52 0.67
N THR A 324 -11.48 -13.84 0.78
CA THR A 324 -11.78 -14.59 2.01
C THR A 324 -10.59 -14.52 2.95
N LYS A 325 -10.77 -13.93 4.12
CA LYS A 325 -9.71 -13.82 5.14
C LYS A 325 -9.45 -15.17 5.80
N PHE A 326 -8.18 -15.45 6.06
CA PHE A 326 -7.78 -16.64 6.82
C PHE A 326 -8.27 -16.57 8.26
N LYS A 327 -8.81 -17.69 8.79
CA LYS A 327 -9.27 -17.77 10.17
C LYS A 327 -8.15 -17.61 11.20
N ARG A 328 -6.90 -17.91 10.81
CA ARG A 328 -5.73 -17.85 11.69
C ARG A 328 -4.94 -16.56 11.60
N ASN A 329 -5.49 -15.53 10.93
CA ASN A 329 -4.87 -14.21 10.94
C ASN A 329 -4.71 -13.68 12.38
N PRO A 330 -3.68 -12.86 12.67
CA PRO A 330 -2.60 -12.49 11.74
C PRO A 330 -1.55 -13.61 11.60
N ILE A 331 -0.97 -13.77 10.40
CA ILE A 331 0.10 -14.74 10.15
C ILE A 331 1.49 -14.23 10.60
N ILE A 332 1.65 -12.91 10.71
CA ILE A 332 2.80 -12.27 11.35
C ILE A 332 2.27 -11.26 12.36
N LYS A 333 2.79 -11.34 13.58
CA LYS A 333 2.51 -10.41 14.68
C LYS A 333 3.74 -10.23 15.54
N GLN A 334 3.67 -9.28 16.45
CA GLN A 334 4.73 -9.06 17.42
C GLN A 334 5.20 -10.36 18.12
N ASN A 335 6.50 -10.45 18.33
CA ASN A 335 7.12 -11.51 19.10
C ASN A 335 8.19 -10.92 20.04
N PRO A 336 7.80 -10.54 21.29
CA PRO A 336 8.72 -9.89 22.23
C PRO A 336 9.95 -10.74 22.56
N ILE A 337 9.83 -12.08 22.55
CA ILE A 337 10.96 -12.99 22.82
C ILE A 337 12.04 -12.86 21.74
N LYS A 338 11.64 -12.55 20.51
CA LYS A 338 12.55 -12.35 19.38
C LYS A 338 12.84 -10.87 19.11
N SER A 339 12.47 -9.95 20.01
CA SER A 339 12.59 -8.50 19.80
C SER A 339 11.99 -8.05 18.47
N LEU A 340 10.75 -8.47 18.21
CA LEU A 340 10.04 -8.19 16.99
C LEU A 340 8.69 -7.53 17.32
N TYR A 341 8.52 -6.29 16.92
CA TYR A 341 7.34 -5.47 17.19
C TYR A 341 6.88 -4.77 15.91
N SER A 342 5.63 -4.33 15.87
CA SER A 342 5.10 -3.47 14.81
C SER A 342 5.40 -4.01 13.41
N THR A 343 5.02 -5.27 13.18
CA THR A 343 5.34 -6.01 11.96
C THR A 343 4.32 -5.75 10.87
N GLY A 344 4.76 -5.37 9.69
CA GLY A 344 3.82 -5.17 8.57
C GLY A 344 4.46 -4.63 7.32
N HIS A 345 3.62 -4.35 6.37
CA HIS A 345 3.87 -3.73 5.08
C HIS A 345 5.15 -4.24 4.42
N GLY A 346 5.00 -5.17 3.51
CA GLY A 346 6.11 -5.80 2.82
C GLY A 346 5.67 -6.37 1.48
N CYS A 347 6.56 -7.10 0.85
CA CYS A 347 6.32 -7.72 -0.43
C CYS A 347 6.73 -9.19 -0.45
N LEU A 348 6.15 -9.94 -1.37
CA LEU A 348 6.56 -11.30 -1.67
C LEU A 348 7.70 -11.29 -2.69
N VAL A 349 8.71 -12.13 -2.47
CA VAL A 349 9.79 -12.36 -3.43
C VAL A 349 10.08 -13.85 -3.53
N GLU A 350 10.32 -14.32 -4.75
CA GLU A 350 10.70 -15.70 -5.00
C GLU A 350 12.23 -15.84 -5.05
N LYS A 351 12.73 -16.91 -4.42
CA LYS A 351 14.15 -17.27 -4.46
C LYS A 351 14.31 -18.79 -4.46
N ASN A 352 14.95 -19.32 -5.51
CA ASN A 352 15.20 -20.76 -5.65
C ASN A 352 13.93 -21.63 -5.53
N GLY A 353 12.79 -21.15 -6.05
CA GLY A 353 11.51 -21.84 -5.98
C GLY A 353 10.81 -21.78 -4.62
N GLU A 354 11.32 -21.00 -3.70
CA GLU A 354 10.72 -20.73 -2.39
C GLU A 354 10.23 -19.28 -2.30
N SER A 355 9.10 -19.07 -1.64
CA SER A 355 8.50 -17.75 -1.46
C SER A 355 8.96 -17.15 -0.12
N TYR A 356 9.36 -15.89 -0.16
CA TYR A 356 9.77 -15.11 1.01
C TYR A 356 8.92 -13.84 1.11
N TYR A 357 8.59 -13.46 2.33
CA TYR A 357 7.98 -12.18 2.63
C TYR A 357 9.01 -11.27 3.27
N VAL A 358 9.31 -10.16 2.62
CA VAL A 358 10.21 -9.11 3.13
C VAL A 358 9.33 -7.98 3.66
N PHE A 359 9.50 -7.63 4.93
CA PHE A 359 8.61 -6.71 5.61
C PHE A 359 9.37 -5.85 6.63
N HIS A 360 8.76 -4.79 7.12
CA HIS A 360 9.36 -4.03 8.20
C HIS A 360 8.86 -4.46 9.58
N GLY A 361 9.66 -4.20 10.59
CA GLY A 361 9.35 -4.34 12.01
C GLY A 361 10.24 -3.45 12.85
N ARG A 362 10.12 -3.55 14.17
CA ARG A 362 10.93 -2.82 15.13
C ARG A 362 11.59 -3.79 16.11
N GLU A 363 12.81 -3.46 16.56
CA GLU A 363 13.51 -4.25 17.61
C GLU A 363 12.97 -3.99 19.02
N THR A 364 12.43 -2.79 19.21
CA THR A 364 11.70 -2.36 20.40
C THR A 364 10.43 -1.63 19.98
N LYS A 365 9.52 -1.38 20.92
CA LYS A 365 8.26 -0.67 20.62
C LYS A 365 8.46 0.73 20.02
N THR A 366 9.61 1.34 20.21
CA THR A 366 9.91 2.73 19.82
C THR A 366 11.14 2.92 18.94
N SER A 367 11.87 1.82 18.61
CA SER A 367 13.03 1.92 17.70
C SER A 367 12.59 2.22 16.26
N ASP A 368 13.55 2.58 15.42
CA ASP A 368 13.31 2.74 13.99
C ASP A 368 12.79 1.45 13.37
N ARG A 369 12.09 1.58 12.25
CA ARG A 369 11.67 0.43 11.44
C ARG A 369 12.88 -0.13 10.69
N VAL A 370 13.03 -1.44 10.76
CA VAL A 370 14.11 -2.20 10.12
C VAL A 370 13.52 -3.37 9.32
N ILE A 371 14.25 -3.84 8.34
CA ILE A 371 13.77 -4.86 7.41
C ILE A 371 14.01 -6.27 7.98
N TYR A 372 13.00 -7.12 7.81
CA TYR A 372 13.01 -8.54 8.12
C TYR A 372 12.64 -9.34 6.86
N VAL A 373 13.08 -10.59 6.84
CA VAL A 373 12.68 -11.56 5.82
C VAL A 373 12.25 -12.85 6.52
N GLY A 374 11.17 -13.45 6.04
CA GLY A 374 10.67 -14.75 6.51
C GLY A 374 10.21 -15.61 5.34
N LYS A 375 10.38 -16.93 5.46
CA LYS A 375 9.88 -17.87 4.47
C LYS A 375 8.37 -18.04 4.64
N ILE A 376 7.61 -17.78 3.58
CA ILE A 376 6.15 -18.02 3.59
C ILE A 376 5.86 -19.42 3.06
N ASN A 377 5.09 -20.19 3.81
CA ASN A 377 4.71 -21.55 3.49
C ASN A 377 3.20 -21.59 3.24
N ILE A 378 2.80 -22.07 2.06
CA ILE A 378 1.41 -22.15 1.64
C ILE A 378 1.13 -23.61 1.31
N ASN A 379 0.55 -24.34 2.24
CA ASN A 379 0.25 -25.77 2.09
C ASN A 379 -1.17 -26.01 1.56
N SER A 380 -2.09 -25.11 1.91
CA SER A 380 -3.47 -25.09 1.44
C SER A 380 -4.07 -23.68 1.59
N GLU A 381 -5.32 -23.50 1.14
CA GLU A 381 -6.08 -22.24 1.32
C GLU A 381 -6.29 -21.87 2.80
N GLU A 382 -6.14 -22.80 3.73
CA GLU A 382 -6.33 -22.62 5.17
C GLU A 382 -5.06 -22.83 6.00
N ASP A 383 -3.94 -23.21 5.37
CA ASP A 383 -2.67 -23.47 6.04
C ASP A 383 -1.53 -22.66 5.44
N VAL A 384 -1.43 -21.43 5.90
CA VAL A 384 -0.36 -20.47 5.57
C VAL A 384 0.30 -20.00 6.85
N TYR A 385 1.64 -19.98 6.85
CA TYR A 385 2.42 -19.47 7.96
C TYR A 385 3.78 -18.95 7.47
N VAL A 386 4.38 -18.08 8.27
CA VAL A 386 5.73 -17.57 8.03
C VAL A 386 6.70 -18.20 9.01
N SER A 387 7.78 -18.77 8.49
CA SER A 387 8.87 -19.38 9.27
C SER A 387 10.18 -18.63 9.05
N ASP A 388 11.20 -19.00 9.84
CA ASP A 388 12.60 -18.55 9.67
C ASP A 388 12.76 -17.03 9.54
N ILE A 389 11.98 -16.27 10.31
CA ILE A 389 12.06 -14.81 10.31
C ILE A 389 13.46 -14.39 10.79
N LYS A 390 14.15 -13.64 9.93
CA LYS A 390 15.48 -13.08 10.16
C LYS A 390 15.45 -11.57 9.96
N GLN A 391 16.21 -10.87 10.76
CA GLN A 391 16.47 -9.46 10.55
C GLN A 391 17.56 -9.28 9.49
N CYS A 392 17.31 -8.41 8.53
CA CYS A 392 18.26 -8.05 7.49
C CYS A 392 19.42 -7.23 8.05
N LYS A 393 20.62 -7.49 7.55
CA LYS A 393 21.85 -6.87 8.01
C LYS A 393 22.48 -6.03 6.91
N LEU A 394 22.90 -4.83 7.28
CA LEU A 394 23.69 -3.98 6.41
C LEU A 394 25.15 -4.43 6.48
N VAL A 395 25.69 -4.79 5.33
CA VAL A 395 27.12 -5.09 5.17
C VAL A 395 27.82 -3.87 4.57
N SER A 396 29.00 -3.55 5.06
CA SER A 396 29.89 -2.56 4.46
C SER A 396 30.98 -3.32 3.69
N PHE A 397 31.10 -3.01 2.44
CA PHE A 397 32.24 -3.41 1.64
C PHE A 397 33.29 -2.32 1.61
#